data_ea859a010416e47d1b3a1e2207c7d797
#
_entry.id   ea859a010416e47d1b3a1e2207c7d797
#
_cell.length_a   1.000
_cell.length_b   1.000
_cell.length_c   1.000
_cell.angle_alpha   90.00
_cell.angle_beta   90.00
_cell.angle_gamma   90.00
#
_symmetry.space_group_name_H-M   'P 1'
#
loop_
_entity.id
_entity.type
_entity.pdbx_description
1 polymer ?
#
loop_
_entity_poly.entity_id
_entity_poly.type
_entity_poly.pdbx_seq_one_letter_code
_entity_poly.pdbx_strand_id
1 'polypeptide(L)'
;GSAAPWALNLAAIGEAAAATAADYKALVCVFLYGGNDYGNTLVPYDAPHYALYQGLRPTLAYVRTALDGTALSPVAAPVDRDGVPYQYALAPELAPLLPLWQAGQLASVLNVGTLVQPTTKAQYTAKSVVLPPKLFSHNDQQSVWQSSSPEGATSGWGGRMGDLFMAGNVQATFTCVNVSGNAVFMSGKT
;
A
#
# COMPACT_ATOMS: atom_id res chain seq x y z
N GLY A 1 11.72 -16.87 10.98
CA GLY A 1 10.62 -15.94 11.05
C GLY A 1 9.66 -16.20 9.92
N SER A 2 8.42 -16.48 10.24
CA SER A 2 7.37 -17.12 9.49
C SER A 2 6.91 -16.34 8.23
N ALA A 3 7.22 -16.85 7.06
CA ALA A 3 6.52 -16.55 5.82
C ALA A 3 5.11 -17.21 5.75
N ALA A 4 4.78 -18.02 6.75
CA ALA A 4 3.57 -18.80 6.81
C ALA A 4 2.24 -18.00 6.77
N PRO A 5 2.07 -16.84 7.44
CA PRO A 5 0.82 -16.11 7.40
C PRO A 5 0.48 -15.54 6.01
N TRP A 6 1.49 -15.10 5.28
CA TRP A 6 1.31 -14.54 3.93
C TRP A 6 1.00 -15.62 2.89
N ALA A 7 1.64 -16.79 3.01
CA ALA A 7 1.35 -17.92 2.13
C ALA A 7 -0.07 -18.46 2.35
N LEU A 8 -0.55 -18.52 3.60
CA LEU A 8 -1.91 -18.92 3.93
C LEU A 8 -2.95 -17.91 3.44
N ASN A 9 -2.69 -16.61 3.57
CA ASN A 9 -3.58 -15.58 3.03
C ASN A 9 -3.65 -15.61 1.49
N LEU A 10 -2.52 -15.82 0.80
CA LEU A 10 -2.50 -15.96 -0.65
C LEU A 10 -3.20 -17.25 -1.11
N ALA A 11 -3.05 -18.34 -0.39
CA ALA A 11 -3.77 -19.59 -0.67
C ALA A 11 -5.29 -19.42 -0.48
N ALA A 12 -5.72 -18.76 0.61
CA ALA A 12 -7.13 -18.47 0.87
C ALA A 12 -7.74 -17.53 -0.20
N ILE A 13 -6.98 -16.55 -0.67
CA ILE A 13 -7.39 -15.71 -1.81
C ILE A 13 -7.50 -16.55 -3.08
N GLY A 14 -6.55 -17.46 -3.32
CA GLY A 14 -6.56 -18.37 -4.46
C GLY A 14 -7.78 -19.31 -4.44
N GLU A 15 -8.10 -19.91 -3.30
CA GLU A 15 -9.28 -20.76 -3.13
C GLU A 15 -10.60 -19.98 -3.29
N ALA A 16 -10.68 -18.77 -2.74
CA ALA A 16 -11.85 -17.89 -2.90
C ALA A 16 -12.08 -17.46 -4.36
N ALA A 17 -11.02 -17.30 -5.15
CA ALA A 17 -11.10 -16.94 -6.56
C ALA A 17 -11.31 -18.16 -7.48
N ALA A 18 -10.87 -19.37 -7.09
CA ALA A 18 -11.14 -20.61 -7.80
C ALA A 18 -12.62 -21.06 -7.65
N ALA A 19 -13.36 -20.53 -6.66
CA ALA A 19 -14.80 -20.73 -6.54
C ALA A 19 -15.51 -19.96 -7.65
N THR A 20 -15.65 -20.56 -8.83
CA THR A 20 -16.57 -20.22 -9.94
C THR A 20 -17.02 -18.75 -9.97
N ALA A 21 -16.11 -17.84 -10.27
CA ALA A 21 -16.51 -16.50 -10.64
C ALA A 21 -17.17 -16.56 -12.01
N ALA A 22 -18.49 -16.44 -12.07
CA ALA A 22 -19.24 -16.31 -13.32
C ALA A 22 -18.86 -15.02 -14.07
N ASP A 23 -18.12 -14.12 -13.43
CA ASP A 23 -17.72 -12.81 -13.93
C ASP A 23 -16.21 -12.65 -14.05
N TYR A 24 -15.79 -11.87 -15.03
CA TYR A 24 -14.41 -11.41 -15.14
C TYR A 24 -14.03 -10.56 -13.92
N LYS A 25 -12.92 -10.90 -13.28
CA LYS A 25 -12.32 -10.14 -12.19
C LYS A 25 -10.91 -9.72 -12.59
N ALA A 26 -10.56 -8.49 -12.29
CA ALA A 26 -9.23 -7.96 -12.51
C ALA A 26 -8.70 -7.24 -11.26
N LEU A 27 -7.44 -7.49 -10.92
CA LEU A 27 -6.70 -6.69 -9.96
C LEU A 27 -5.81 -5.73 -10.74
N VAL A 28 -6.09 -4.43 -10.61
CA VAL A 28 -5.27 -3.38 -11.22
C VAL A 28 -4.39 -2.75 -10.15
N CYS A 29 -3.07 -2.88 -10.30
CA CYS A 29 -2.09 -2.31 -9.39
C CYS A 29 -1.48 -1.05 -10.03
N VAL A 30 -1.67 0.10 -9.39
CA VAL A 30 -1.01 1.35 -9.75
C VAL A 30 0.11 1.60 -8.77
N PHE A 31 1.35 1.46 -9.24
CA PHE A 31 2.53 1.72 -8.42
C PHE A 31 3.04 3.14 -8.67
N LEU A 32 2.89 3.99 -7.67
CA LEU A 32 3.38 5.37 -7.73
C LEU A 32 4.88 5.38 -7.42
N TYR A 33 5.65 5.08 -8.40
CA TYR A 33 7.09 4.82 -8.37
C TYR A 33 7.93 5.96 -7.80
N GLY A 34 7.52 7.19 -8.08
CA GLY A 34 8.10 8.43 -7.61
C GLY A 34 7.14 9.58 -7.88
N GLY A 35 7.49 10.78 -7.40
CA GLY A 35 6.65 11.97 -7.56
C GLY A 35 5.38 11.96 -6.70
N ASN A 36 5.21 10.97 -5.82
CA ASN A 36 4.12 10.93 -4.84
C ASN A 36 4.63 11.35 -3.46
N ASP A 37 4.02 12.36 -2.87
CA ASP A 37 4.22 12.71 -1.47
C ASP A 37 3.17 11.99 -0.62
N TYR A 38 3.55 10.83 -0.06
CA TYR A 38 2.65 10.03 0.75
C TYR A 38 2.09 10.78 1.97
N GLY A 39 2.86 11.72 2.54
CA GLY A 39 2.44 12.54 3.68
C GLY A 39 1.39 13.60 3.31
N ASN A 40 1.18 13.84 2.02
CA ASN A 40 0.16 14.73 1.48
C ASN A 40 -0.94 13.98 0.68
N THR A 41 -0.96 12.67 0.73
CA THR A 41 -1.99 11.85 0.06
C THR A 41 -3.23 11.70 0.94
N LEU A 42 -3.01 11.31 2.19
CA LEU A 42 -4.04 11.23 3.23
C LEU A 42 -3.54 12.04 4.42
N VAL A 43 -4.21 13.15 4.69
CA VAL A 43 -3.74 14.19 5.61
C VAL A 43 -4.53 14.14 6.90
N PRO A 44 -3.90 14.18 8.10
CA PRO A 44 -4.61 14.37 9.35
C PRO A 44 -5.43 15.67 9.32
N TYR A 45 -6.72 15.56 9.62
CA TYR A 45 -7.66 16.68 9.50
C TYR A 45 -8.20 17.17 10.84
N ASP A 46 -8.27 16.30 11.86
CA ASP A 46 -8.59 16.74 13.23
C ASP A 46 -7.55 17.73 13.76
N ALA A 47 -7.97 18.61 14.67
CA ALA A 47 -7.14 19.74 15.07
C ALA A 47 -5.78 19.35 15.70
N PRO A 48 -5.68 18.39 16.65
CA PRO A 48 -4.41 18.06 17.26
C PRO A 48 -3.41 17.42 16.29
N HIS A 49 -3.84 16.45 15.47
CA HIS A 49 -2.94 15.76 14.55
C HIS A 49 -2.60 16.63 13.33
N TYR A 50 -3.53 17.47 12.86
CA TYR A 50 -3.22 18.46 11.83
C TYR A 50 -2.15 19.46 12.31
N ALA A 51 -2.20 19.92 13.56
CA ALA A 51 -1.18 20.81 14.09
C ALA A 51 0.22 20.16 14.09
N LEU A 52 0.31 18.86 14.42
CA LEU A 52 1.55 18.10 14.33
C LEU A 52 2.04 17.99 12.87
N TYR A 53 1.14 17.61 11.95
CA TYR A 53 1.44 17.53 10.53
C TYR A 53 1.97 18.86 9.98
N GLN A 54 1.29 19.97 10.27
CA GLN A 54 1.71 21.31 9.85
C GLN A 54 3.06 21.71 10.46
N GLY A 55 3.28 21.42 11.72
CA GLY A 55 4.54 21.70 12.41
C GLY A 55 5.73 20.93 11.84
N LEU A 56 5.51 19.68 11.41
CA LEU A 56 6.55 18.85 10.80
C LEU A 56 6.81 19.18 9.34
N ARG A 57 5.86 19.81 8.65
CA ARG A 57 5.89 20.10 7.20
C ARG A 57 5.52 21.55 6.88
N PRO A 58 6.14 22.55 7.50
CA PRO A 58 5.65 23.94 7.51
C PRO A 58 5.54 24.57 6.11
N THR A 59 6.32 24.08 5.14
CA THR A 59 6.34 24.61 3.74
C THR A 59 5.60 23.71 2.76
N LEU A 60 5.21 22.50 3.16
CA LEU A 60 4.60 21.49 2.29
C LEU A 60 3.19 21.13 2.71
N ALA A 61 2.81 21.47 3.93
CA ALA A 61 1.49 21.16 4.46
C ALA A 61 0.40 21.91 3.70
N TYR A 62 -0.68 21.22 3.34
CA TYR A 62 -1.89 21.87 2.88
C TYR A 62 -2.45 22.77 3.98
N VAL A 63 -2.99 23.93 3.62
CA VAL A 63 -3.81 24.72 4.55
C VAL A 63 -5.07 23.93 4.90
N ARG A 64 -5.47 23.95 6.18
CA ARG A 64 -6.54 23.08 6.66
C ARG A 64 -7.86 23.27 5.91
N THR A 65 -8.20 24.51 5.57
CA THR A 65 -9.41 24.85 4.82
C THR A 65 -9.45 24.26 3.40
N ALA A 66 -8.30 23.99 2.79
CA ALA A 66 -8.26 23.31 1.49
C ALA A 66 -8.71 21.84 1.56
N LEU A 67 -8.71 21.26 2.77
CA LEU A 67 -9.07 19.86 3.03
C LEU A 67 -10.57 19.69 3.38
N ASP A 68 -11.31 20.77 3.60
CA ASP A 68 -12.71 20.71 4.07
C ASP A 68 -13.60 19.89 3.14
N GLY A 69 -13.38 20.03 1.82
CA GLY A 69 -14.16 19.33 0.79
C GLY A 69 -13.80 17.85 0.61
N THR A 70 -12.74 17.37 1.25
CA THR A 70 -12.24 15.98 1.09
C THR A 70 -12.13 15.24 2.41
N ALA A 71 -12.73 15.77 3.48
CA ALA A 71 -12.76 15.14 4.78
C ALA A 71 -13.46 13.77 4.72
N LEU A 72 -12.85 12.78 5.35
CA LEU A 72 -13.33 11.41 5.40
C LEU A 72 -14.07 11.15 6.71
N SER A 73 -15.15 10.35 6.63
CA SER A 73 -15.89 9.89 7.80
C SER A 73 -15.84 8.36 7.85
N PRO A 74 -14.82 7.77 8.49
CA PRO A 74 -14.72 6.32 8.60
C PRO A 74 -15.80 5.78 9.56
N VAL A 75 -16.26 4.54 9.33
CA VAL A 75 -17.21 3.86 10.21
C VAL A 75 -16.65 3.71 11.64
N ALA A 76 -15.34 3.44 11.73
CA ALA A 76 -14.60 3.44 12.98
C ALA A 76 -13.34 4.29 12.78
N ALA A 77 -13.26 5.38 13.52
CA ALA A 77 -12.07 6.23 13.48
C ALA A 77 -10.89 5.48 14.11
N PRO A 78 -9.72 5.41 13.45
CA PRO A 78 -8.51 4.95 14.10
C PRO A 78 -8.16 5.92 15.24
N VAL A 79 -7.51 5.41 16.26
CA VAL A 79 -7.06 6.21 17.41
C VAL A 79 -5.53 6.19 17.48
N ASP A 80 -4.95 7.24 18.03
CA ASP A 80 -3.54 7.25 18.36
C ASP A 80 -3.24 6.40 19.62
N ARG A 81 -1.98 6.36 20.03
CA ARG A 81 -1.55 5.63 21.25
C ARG A 81 -2.16 6.17 22.54
N ASP A 82 -2.60 7.41 22.54
CA ASP A 82 -3.20 8.09 23.69
C ASP A 82 -4.75 8.05 23.64
N GLY A 83 -5.30 7.33 22.63
CA GLY A 83 -6.74 7.14 22.44
C GLY A 83 -7.44 8.31 21.75
N VAL A 84 -6.69 9.27 21.18
CA VAL A 84 -7.28 10.41 20.45
C VAL A 84 -7.70 9.95 19.06
N PRO A 85 -8.97 10.14 18.65
CA PRO A 85 -9.42 9.75 17.33
C PRO A 85 -8.76 10.57 16.23
N TYR A 86 -8.32 9.88 15.17
CA TYR A 86 -7.92 10.51 13.93
C TYR A 86 -9.13 10.81 13.05
N GLN A 87 -9.13 12.00 12.48
CA GLN A 87 -9.89 12.30 11.28
C GLN A 87 -8.91 12.60 10.14
N TYR A 88 -9.19 12.08 8.96
CA TYR A 88 -8.36 12.30 7.79
C TYR A 88 -9.14 13.02 6.68
N ALA A 89 -8.40 13.67 5.80
CA ALA A 89 -8.90 14.16 4.53
C ALA A 89 -8.00 13.67 3.40
N LEU A 90 -8.56 13.45 2.22
CA LEU A 90 -7.75 13.23 1.02
C LEU A 90 -7.10 14.55 0.60
N ALA A 91 -5.95 14.46 -0.08
CA ALA A 91 -5.42 15.61 -0.82
C ALA A 91 -6.52 16.22 -1.71
N PRO A 92 -6.57 17.54 -1.89
CA PRO A 92 -7.59 18.17 -2.73
C PRO A 92 -7.65 17.60 -4.15
N GLU A 93 -6.50 17.23 -4.72
CA GLU A 93 -6.38 16.62 -6.05
C GLU A 93 -7.02 15.23 -6.14
N LEU A 94 -7.21 14.57 -5.00
CA LEU A 94 -7.87 13.27 -4.90
C LEU A 94 -9.37 13.39 -4.62
N ALA A 95 -9.95 14.58 -4.66
CA ALA A 95 -11.41 14.80 -4.51
C ALA A 95 -12.26 13.87 -5.40
N PRO A 96 -11.86 13.51 -6.64
CA PRO A 96 -12.61 12.55 -7.45
C PRO A 96 -12.76 11.16 -6.85
N LEU A 97 -11.95 10.79 -5.84
CA LEU A 97 -12.07 9.50 -5.14
C LEU A 97 -13.09 9.53 -4.00
N LEU A 98 -13.55 10.71 -3.57
CA LEU A 98 -14.47 10.84 -2.45
C LEU A 98 -15.81 10.08 -2.66
N PRO A 99 -16.43 10.07 -3.85
CA PRO A 99 -17.62 9.26 -4.08
C PRO A 99 -17.40 7.75 -3.87
N LEU A 100 -16.22 7.23 -4.18
CA LEU A 100 -15.87 5.83 -3.94
C LEU A 100 -15.76 5.54 -2.44
N TRP A 101 -15.21 6.47 -1.67
CA TRP A 101 -15.18 6.38 -0.22
C TRP A 101 -16.60 6.37 0.36
N GLN A 102 -17.44 7.29 -0.06
CA GLN A 102 -18.82 7.41 0.40
C GLN A 102 -19.67 6.18 0.06
N ALA A 103 -19.37 5.54 -1.07
CA ALA A 103 -20.02 4.30 -1.49
C ALA A 103 -19.43 3.04 -0.82
N GLY A 104 -18.43 3.16 0.08
CA GLY A 104 -17.76 2.02 0.69
C GLY A 104 -16.90 1.19 -0.26
N GLN A 105 -16.52 1.77 -1.39
CA GLN A 105 -15.71 1.12 -2.44
C GLN A 105 -14.22 1.50 -2.38
N LEU A 106 -13.84 2.38 -1.48
CA LEU A 106 -12.45 2.80 -1.23
C LEU A 106 -12.10 2.53 0.22
N ALA A 107 -10.95 1.91 0.42
CA ALA A 107 -10.34 1.77 1.74
C ALA A 107 -8.88 2.26 1.71
N SER A 108 -8.41 2.76 2.83
CA SER A 108 -7.02 3.18 2.99
C SER A 108 -6.34 2.33 4.05
N VAL A 109 -5.17 1.79 3.72
CA VAL A 109 -4.34 1.03 4.66
C VAL A 109 -3.09 1.85 4.94
N LEU A 110 -2.95 2.27 6.19
CA LEU A 110 -1.83 3.10 6.65
C LEU A 110 -0.71 2.25 7.25
N ASN A 111 0.47 2.86 7.41
CA ASN A 111 1.65 2.24 8.02
C ASN A 111 2.10 0.94 7.33
N VAL A 112 1.84 0.83 6.03
CA VAL A 112 2.40 -0.24 5.20
C VAL A 112 3.76 0.20 4.69
N GLY A 113 4.77 -0.63 4.88
CA GLY A 113 6.14 -0.33 4.47
C GLY A 113 7.00 -1.57 4.37
N THR A 114 8.27 -1.36 4.11
CA THR A 114 9.26 -2.42 3.89
C THR A 114 9.95 -2.88 5.18
N LEU A 115 9.62 -2.30 6.34
CA LEU A 115 10.21 -2.71 7.62
C LEU A 115 9.85 -4.16 7.97
N VAL A 116 10.80 -4.90 8.49
CA VAL A 116 10.62 -6.30 8.94
C VAL A 116 9.75 -6.36 10.20
N GLN A 117 9.85 -5.33 11.04
CA GLN A 117 9.09 -5.16 12.27
C GLN A 117 8.94 -3.68 12.61
N PRO A 118 7.98 -3.28 13.45
CA PRO A 118 7.91 -1.92 13.96
C PRO A 118 9.23 -1.50 14.58
N THR A 119 9.76 -0.36 14.14
CA THR A 119 11.13 0.06 14.49
C THR A 119 11.13 1.53 14.89
N THR A 120 11.65 1.81 16.07
CA THR A 120 11.87 3.19 16.55
C THR A 120 13.18 3.74 16.00
N LYS A 121 13.32 5.09 16.01
CA LYS A 121 14.57 5.75 15.65
C LYS A 121 15.75 5.28 16.50
N ALA A 122 15.54 5.06 17.80
CA ALA A 122 16.57 4.57 18.71
C ALA A 122 17.04 3.15 18.33
N GLN A 123 16.10 2.26 18.03
CA GLN A 123 16.41 0.91 17.56
C GLN A 123 17.16 0.91 16.22
N TYR A 124 16.73 1.78 15.30
CA TYR A 124 17.44 1.96 14.03
C TYR A 124 18.89 2.42 14.23
N THR A 125 19.08 3.47 15.05
CA THR A 125 20.41 4.04 15.32
C THR A 125 21.32 3.02 16.04
N ALA A 126 20.77 2.29 17.02
CA ALA A 126 21.49 1.26 17.76
C ALA A 126 21.69 -0.06 16.99
N LYS A 127 21.07 -0.20 15.80
CA LYS A 127 21.05 -1.45 15.02
C LYS A 127 20.61 -2.66 15.84
N SER A 128 19.69 -2.45 16.78
CA SER A 128 19.24 -3.48 17.73
C SER A 128 18.09 -4.34 17.21
N VAL A 129 17.63 -4.10 15.99
CA VAL A 129 16.56 -4.85 15.32
C VAL A 129 16.97 -5.20 13.89
N VAL A 130 16.32 -6.23 13.34
CA VAL A 130 16.53 -6.61 11.94
C VAL A 130 15.88 -5.54 11.04
N LEU A 131 16.69 -4.96 10.17
CA LEU A 131 16.27 -3.99 9.18
C LEU A 131 16.14 -4.65 7.80
N PRO A 132 15.31 -4.12 6.91
CA PRO A 132 15.30 -4.56 5.52
C PRO A 132 16.65 -4.29 4.88
N PRO A 133 17.09 -5.13 3.95
CA PRO A 133 18.37 -4.93 3.26
C PRO A 133 18.34 -3.60 2.48
N LYS A 134 19.47 -2.89 2.50
CA LYS A 134 19.68 -1.66 1.74
C LYS A 134 18.58 -0.60 1.93
N LEU A 135 18.08 -0.45 3.15
CA LEU A 135 17.11 0.58 3.52
C LEU A 135 17.62 1.96 3.04
N PHE A 136 16.71 2.76 2.46
CA PHE A 136 16.96 4.04 1.77
C PHE A 136 17.62 3.97 0.38
N SER A 137 17.96 2.80 -0.13
CA SER A 137 18.27 2.65 -1.55
C SER A 137 16.97 2.68 -2.37
N HIS A 138 16.85 3.62 -3.32
CA HIS A 138 15.64 3.76 -4.15
C HIS A 138 15.31 2.47 -4.91
N ASN A 139 16.28 1.90 -5.62
CA ASN A 139 16.07 0.70 -6.42
C ASN A 139 15.70 -0.52 -5.56
N ASP A 140 16.40 -0.69 -4.44
CA ASP A 140 16.12 -1.81 -3.55
C ASP A 140 14.76 -1.68 -2.89
N GLN A 141 14.34 -0.47 -2.46
CA GLN A 141 13.02 -0.24 -1.89
C GLN A 141 11.91 -0.49 -2.92
N GLN A 142 12.09 -0.05 -4.15
CA GLN A 142 11.16 -0.36 -5.25
C GLN A 142 11.03 -1.86 -5.49
N SER A 143 12.15 -2.58 -5.47
CA SER A 143 12.15 -4.03 -5.61
C SER A 143 11.46 -4.72 -4.43
N VAL A 144 11.74 -4.28 -3.19
CA VAL A 144 11.10 -4.84 -1.99
C VAL A 144 9.59 -4.69 -2.02
N TRP A 145 9.06 -3.55 -2.46
CA TRP A 145 7.63 -3.34 -2.64
C TRP A 145 7.00 -4.31 -3.65
N GLN A 146 7.71 -4.64 -4.72
CA GLN A 146 7.23 -5.48 -5.80
C GLN A 146 7.43 -6.98 -5.55
N SER A 147 8.46 -7.36 -4.81
CA SER A 147 8.92 -8.75 -4.73
C SER A 147 9.11 -9.28 -3.31
N SER A 148 9.14 -8.39 -2.31
CA SER A 148 9.59 -8.65 -0.93
C SER A 148 11.09 -8.97 -0.83
N SER A 149 11.88 -8.59 -1.85
CA SER A 149 13.33 -8.81 -1.94
C SER A 149 14.03 -7.59 -2.52
N PRO A 150 15.31 -7.35 -2.21
CA PRO A 150 16.08 -6.25 -2.80
C PRO A 150 16.27 -6.45 -4.31
N GLU A 151 16.96 -5.49 -4.93
CA GLU A 151 17.30 -5.56 -6.36
C GLU A 151 17.97 -6.89 -6.73
N GLY A 152 17.60 -7.44 -7.89
CA GLY A 152 18.01 -8.78 -8.33
C GLY A 152 16.94 -9.86 -8.08
N ALA A 153 15.80 -9.52 -7.52
CA ALA A 153 14.66 -10.43 -7.42
C ALA A 153 14.19 -10.89 -8.81
N THR A 154 13.89 -12.18 -8.95
CA THR A 154 13.45 -12.79 -10.21
C THR A 154 11.94 -12.97 -10.29
N SER A 155 11.21 -12.84 -9.18
CA SER A 155 9.75 -12.94 -9.16
C SER A 155 9.13 -11.91 -8.23
N GLY A 156 7.98 -11.37 -8.64
CA GLY A 156 7.18 -10.43 -7.86
C GLY A 156 5.92 -11.08 -7.25
N TRP A 157 5.28 -10.37 -6.32
CA TRP A 157 4.10 -10.92 -5.69
C TRP A 157 2.88 -10.94 -6.63
N GLY A 158 2.79 -10.02 -7.59
CA GLY A 158 1.75 -10.04 -8.62
C GLY A 158 1.87 -11.25 -9.55
N GLY A 159 3.10 -11.56 -10.01
CA GLY A 159 3.37 -12.74 -10.83
C GLY A 159 3.09 -14.05 -10.06
N ARG A 160 3.50 -14.13 -8.78
CA ARG A 160 3.15 -15.29 -7.94
C ARG A 160 1.65 -15.48 -7.73
N MET A 161 0.88 -14.37 -7.69
CA MET A 161 -0.58 -14.45 -7.72
C MET A 161 -1.06 -14.96 -9.09
N GLY A 162 -0.49 -14.46 -10.18
CA GLY A 162 -0.78 -14.92 -11.53
C GLY A 162 -0.58 -16.42 -11.70
N ASP A 163 0.50 -16.98 -11.17
CA ASP A 163 0.77 -18.42 -11.18
C ASP A 163 -0.40 -19.24 -10.57
N LEU A 164 -1.02 -18.71 -9.50
CA LEU A 164 -2.15 -19.38 -8.83
C LEU A 164 -3.45 -19.32 -9.65
N PHE A 165 -3.65 -18.25 -10.41
CA PHE A 165 -4.89 -18.04 -11.18
C PHE A 165 -4.82 -18.53 -12.62
N MET A 166 -3.63 -18.81 -13.14
CA MET A 166 -3.40 -19.15 -14.55
C MET A 166 -4.25 -20.34 -14.99
N ALA A 167 -4.33 -21.38 -14.17
CA ALA A 167 -5.07 -22.60 -14.52
C ALA A 167 -6.60 -22.40 -14.59
N GLY A 168 -7.14 -21.36 -13.93
CA GLY A 168 -8.56 -21.02 -13.96
C GLY A 168 -8.96 -20.09 -15.11
N ASN A 169 -7.99 -19.53 -15.83
CA ASN A 169 -8.25 -18.62 -16.93
C ASN A 169 -8.34 -19.35 -18.27
N VAL A 170 -9.38 -19.05 -19.04
CA VAL A 170 -9.56 -19.61 -20.41
C VAL A 170 -8.37 -19.26 -21.30
N GLN A 171 -7.81 -18.05 -21.13
CA GLN A 171 -6.64 -17.57 -21.86
C GLN A 171 -5.52 -17.28 -20.85
N ALA A 172 -4.73 -18.30 -20.54
CA ALA A 172 -3.65 -18.19 -19.55
C ALA A 172 -2.64 -17.08 -19.85
N THR A 173 -2.38 -16.80 -21.13
CA THR A 173 -1.46 -15.73 -21.59
C THR A 173 -1.85 -14.33 -21.06
N PHE A 174 -3.13 -14.08 -20.81
CA PHE A 174 -3.64 -12.80 -20.34
C PHE A 174 -3.90 -12.76 -18.82
N THR A 175 -3.40 -13.74 -18.07
CA THR A 175 -3.52 -13.74 -16.61
C THR A 175 -2.79 -12.54 -15.98
N CYS A 176 -1.65 -12.17 -16.54
CA CYS A 176 -0.84 -11.05 -16.09
C CYS A 176 -0.55 -10.11 -17.26
N VAL A 177 -0.93 -8.84 -17.14
CA VAL A 177 -0.69 -7.81 -18.15
C VAL A 177 0.03 -6.63 -17.52
N ASN A 178 1.17 -6.25 -18.06
CA ASN A 178 1.92 -5.07 -17.65
C ASN A 178 1.87 -4.03 -18.77
N VAL A 179 1.47 -2.80 -18.42
CA VAL A 179 1.39 -1.67 -19.37
C VAL A 179 2.47 -0.60 -19.11
N SER A 180 3.39 -0.90 -18.21
CA SER A 180 4.57 -0.05 -17.91
C SER A 180 5.86 -0.74 -18.38
N GLY A 181 7.02 -0.18 -18.05
CA GLY A 181 8.31 -0.82 -18.27
C GLY A 181 8.44 -2.18 -17.56
N ASN A 182 9.48 -2.94 -17.89
CA ASN A 182 9.73 -4.25 -17.29
C ASN A 182 9.88 -4.12 -15.77
N ALA A 183 8.95 -4.70 -15.04
CA ALA A 183 8.91 -4.66 -13.58
C ALA A 183 8.86 -6.09 -13.03
N VAL A 184 9.66 -6.37 -12.01
CA VAL A 184 9.69 -7.68 -11.33
C VAL A 184 8.33 -8.08 -10.76
N PHE A 185 7.45 -7.10 -10.51
CA PHE A 185 6.12 -7.29 -9.93
C PHE A 185 5.31 -8.40 -10.61
N MET A 186 5.32 -8.44 -11.97
CA MET A 186 4.52 -9.39 -12.76
C MET A 186 5.26 -10.68 -13.09
N SER A 187 6.50 -10.85 -12.68
CA SER A 187 7.28 -12.07 -12.92
C SER A 187 6.81 -13.17 -11.97
N GLY A 188 6.31 -14.27 -12.52
CA GLY A 188 5.94 -15.49 -11.78
C GLY A 188 7.15 -16.41 -11.56
N LYS A 189 6.85 -17.63 -11.11
CA LYS A 189 7.82 -18.73 -10.94
C LYS A 189 7.60 -19.87 -11.95
N THR A 190 6.46 -19.86 -12.63
CA THR A 190 6.05 -20.85 -13.64
C THR A 190 5.99 -20.23 -15.02
#